data_d69808e66ee2f77ee605ffb63f0d1285
#
_entry.id   d69808e66ee2f77ee605ffb63f0d1285
#
_cell.length_a   1.000
_cell.length_b   1.000
_cell.length_c   1.000
_cell.angle_alpha   90.00
_cell.angle_beta   90.00
_cell.angle_gamma   90.00
#
_symmetry.space_group_name_H-M   'P 1'
#
loop_
_entity.id
_entity.type
_entity.pdbx_description
1 polymer ?
#
loop_
_entity_poly.entity_id
_entity_poly.type
_entity_poly.pdbx_seq_one_letter_code
_entity_poly.pdbx_strand_id
1 'polypeptide(L)'
;MLLRRTVGLIVTSGLAAALLAPTTPAVAAVTSGAVFNNPTVASQQYAIVEHVQRLIQGAASGSTIRVAMYHFTLTRVSNDLSAAYDRGVHVRVVVDSQSRSYPAVTGLIAKLGTNRAAASWVTVCTTDRACIGNLNTPIMHNKFFLFSDTLGSTNVLVQSSANLTNDNAERYWNNAVTIVGNTAVYNSYVTYHGDLAAQVKNNDYYRTTSSGTAKSYFFPRAGTTQDTDTIYNMLNENVTCEGNTSTGTETGRTIIRIGMWHFSRNPIATKLRELADQKCWVEVVYTETDTDVRNILSGHDRIKLYQITGDYIVHSKYMLIEGTYDGQKDTKWAVTGSHNYSNAALRENDEALLRIQSATIHDQYRSNFWALRDAAVPVS
;
A
#
# COMPACT_ATOMS: atom_id res chain seq x y z
N MET A 1 -37.26 53.25 76.65
CA MET A 1 -38.06 52.64 75.56
C MET A 1 -37.20 52.71 74.31
N LEU A 2 -36.39 51.63 74.02
CA LEU A 2 -35.47 51.57 72.91
C LEU A 2 -36.01 50.53 71.87
N LEU A 3 -36.34 51.00 70.67
CA LEU A 3 -36.72 50.18 69.56
C LEU A 3 -35.45 49.61 68.89
N ARG A 4 -35.32 48.26 68.84
CA ARG A 4 -34.32 47.57 68.03
C ARG A 4 -34.90 47.35 66.62
N ARG A 5 -34.23 47.86 65.59
CA ARG A 5 -34.48 47.55 64.19
C ARG A 5 -33.64 46.32 63.78
N THR A 6 -34.32 45.26 63.36
CA THR A 6 -33.69 44.07 62.77
C THR A 6 -33.54 44.34 61.28
N VAL A 7 -32.29 44.24 60.76
CA VAL A 7 -31.98 44.24 59.32
C VAL A 7 -31.93 42.82 58.86
N GLY A 8 -32.83 42.43 57.97
CA GLY A 8 -32.82 41.11 57.31
C GLY A 8 -31.88 41.14 56.12
N LEU A 9 -30.92 40.23 56.14
CA LEU A 9 -29.99 39.97 54.99
C LEU A 9 -30.66 38.99 54.03
N ILE A 10 -30.97 39.47 52.81
CA ILE A 10 -31.44 38.55 51.69
C ILE A 10 -30.21 38.01 50.98
N VAL A 11 -29.96 36.71 51.09
CA VAL A 11 -28.95 36.03 50.37
C VAL A 11 -29.59 35.49 49.07
N THR A 12 -29.28 36.10 47.93
CA THR A 12 -29.67 35.61 46.61
C THR A 12 -28.66 34.55 46.14
N SER A 13 -29.05 33.28 46.16
CA SER A 13 -28.29 32.18 45.60
C SER A 13 -28.39 32.21 44.08
N GLY A 14 -27.36 32.70 43.41
CA GLY A 14 -27.23 32.58 41.94
C GLY A 14 -26.89 31.15 41.53
N LEU A 15 -27.82 30.45 40.90
CA LEU A 15 -27.56 29.15 40.25
C LEU A 15 -26.77 29.42 38.95
N ALA A 16 -25.48 29.16 38.95
CA ALA A 16 -24.67 29.13 37.72
C ALA A 16 -24.97 27.81 36.96
N ALA A 17 -25.78 27.88 35.92
CA ALA A 17 -25.96 26.76 34.98
C ALA A 17 -24.69 26.60 34.13
N ALA A 18 -23.88 25.60 34.44
CA ALA A 18 -22.77 25.21 33.60
C ALA A 18 -23.34 24.60 32.31
N LEU A 19 -23.21 25.30 31.19
CA LEU A 19 -23.48 24.79 29.85
C LEU A 19 -22.42 23.72 29.53
N LEU A 20 -22.76 22.44 29.66
CA LEU A 20 -21.99 21.33 29.12
C LEU A 20 -22.05 21.43 27.59
N ALA A 21 -20.99 21.93 26.97
CA ALA A 21 -20.83 21.83 25.52
C ALA A 21 -20.85 20.36 25.14
N PRO A 22 -21.56 19.95 24.06
CA PRO A 22 -21.54 18.56 23.60
C PRO A 22 -20.12 18.22 23.20
N THR A 23 -19.51 17.24 23.89
CA THR A 23 -18.23 16.65 23.47
C THR A 23 -18.49 15.84 22.23
N THR A 24 -18.11 16.35 21.06
CA THR A 24 -18.03 15.52 19.86
C THR A 24 -17.08 14.36 20.16
N PRO A 25 -17.47 13.11 19.89
CA PRO A 25 -16.56 11.98 20.09
C PRO A 25 -15.29 12.22 19.29
N ALA A 26 -14.13 12.12 19.93
CA ALA A 26 -12.85 12.26 19.26
C ALA A 26 -12.76 11.19 18.17
N VAL A 27 -12.60 11.60 16.92
CA VAL A 27 -12.37 10.68 15.81
C VAL A 27 -11.04 9.97 16.07
N ALA A 28 -11.04 8.63 16.07
CA ALA A 28 -9.83 7.87 16.32
C ALA A 28 -8.75 8.21 15.29
N ALA A 29 -7.56 8.57 15.77
CA ALA A 29 -6.40 8.86 14.94
C ALA A 29 -6.04 7.66 14.06
N VAL A 30 -5.43 7.94 12.90
CA VAL A 30 -4.95 6.89 11.99
C VAL A 30 -3.75 6.18 12.61
N THR A 31 -3.71 4.86 12.51
CA THR A 31 -2.57 4.04 12.96
C THR A 31 -1.93 3.32 11.78
N SER A 32 -0.62 3.08 11.88
CA SER A 32 0.08 2.23 10.90
C SER A 32 -0.43 0.79 10.99
N GLY A 33 -0.71 0.17 9.85
CA GLY A 33 -1.26 -1.20 9.79
C GLY A 33 -1.67 -1.57 8.38
N ALA A 34 -2.08 -2.83 8.20
CA ALA A 34 -2.52 -3.37 6.93
C ALA A 34 -4.04 -3.54 6.88
N VAL A 35 -4.60 -3.39 5.67
CA VAL A 35 -6.00 -3.67 5.34
C VAL A 35 -6.03 -4.58 4.12
N PHE A 36 -6.93 -5.55 4.13
CA PHE A 36 -7.11 -6.52 3.06
C PHE A 36 -8.59 -6.58 2.69
N ASN A 37 -8.87 -6.77 1.41
CA ASN A 37 -10.20 -7.24 1.03
C ASN A 37 -10.20 -8.77 0.93
N ASN A 38 -11.37 -9.35 1.13
CA ASN A 38 -11.63 -10.75 0.83
C ASN A 38 -12.79 -10.82 -0.16
N PRO A 39 -12.55 -11.13 -1.44
CA PRO A 39 -13.58 -11.11 -2.47
C PRO A 39 -14.63 -12.21 -2.27
N THR A 40 -14.33 -13.27 -1.50
CA THR A 40 -15.29 -14.36 -1.22
C THR A 40 -16.26 -14.04 -0.08
N VAL A 41 -16.04 -12.92 0.64
CA VAL A 41 -16.89 -12.49 1.76
C VAL A 41 -17.46 -11.11 1.45
N ALA A 42 -18.75 -11.02 1.13
CA ALA A 42 -19.39 -9.80 0.65
C ALA A 42 -19.14 -8.55 1.52
N SER A 43 -19.16 -8.70 2.85
CA SER A 43 -18.89 -7.60 3.79
C SER A 43 -17.42 -7.13 3.84
N GLN A 44 -16.50 -7.85 3.19
CA GLN A 44 -15.07 -7.53 3.17
C GLN A 44 -14.56 -7.12 1.79
N GLN A 45 -15.38 -7.24 0.75
CA GLN A 45 -14.99 -6.94 -0.63
C GLN A 45 -14.44 -5.51 -0.79
N TYR A 46 -15.10 -4.54 -0.19
CA TYR A 46 -14.73 -3.12 -0.33
C TYR A 46 -13.86 -2.58 0.82
N ALA A 47 -13.33 -3.41 1.70
CA ALA A 47 -12.59 -2.98 2.90
C ALA A 47 -11.44 -1.98 2.60
N ILE A 48 -10.66 -2.18 1.53
CA ILE A 48 -9.60 -1.26 1.12
C ILE A 48 -10.19 0.07 0.62
N VAL A 49 -11.25 0.02 -0.17
CA VAL A 49 -11.94 1.20 -0.71
C VAL A 49 -12.53 2.03 0.44
N GLU A 50 -13.22 1.39 1.38
CA GLU A 50 -13.81 2.03 2.56
C GLU A 50 -12.75 2.65 3.47
N HIS A 51 -11.61 1.97 3.65
CA HIS A 51 -10.47 2.54 4.38
C HIS A 51 -9.98 3.85 3.74
N VAL A 52 -9.79 3.86 2.41
CA VAL A 52 -9.36 5.06 1.67
C VAL A 52 -10.42 6.16 1.73
N GLN A 53 -11.71 5.81 1.55
CA GLN A 53 -12.83 6.77 1.65
C GLN A 53 -12.87 7.45 3.03
N ARG A 54 -12.70 6.68 4.12
CA ARG A 54 -12.63 7.22 5.49
C ARG A 54 -11.49 8.24 5.63
N LEU A 55 -10.31 7.96 5.05
CA LEU A 55 -9.18 8.89 5.08
C LEU A 55 -9.44 10.15 4.23
N ILE A 56 -10.05 10.02 3.06
CA ILE A 56 -10.43 11.17 2.21
C ILE A 56 -11.46 12.04 2.92
N GLN A 57 -12.48 11.44 3.53
CA GLN A 57 -13.53 12.15 4.26
C GLN A 57 -13.00 12.86 5.51
N GLY A 58 -11.98 12.27 6.16
CA GLY A 58 -11.34 12.83 7.35
C GLY A 58 -10.23 13.84 7.05
N ALA A 59 -9.90 14.13 5.78
CA ALA A 59 -8.86 15.09 5.43
C ALA A 59 -9.25 16.53 5.87
N ALA A 60 -8.33 17.19 6.58
CA ALA A 60 -8.54 18.52 7.12
C ALA A 60 -8.58 19.60 6.03
N SER A 61 -9.40 20.65 6.20
CA SER A 61 -9.38 21.81 5.31
C SER A 61 -7.97 22.42 5.27
N GLY A 62 -7.51 22.82 4.08
CA GLY A 62 -6.14 23.32 3.84
C GLY A 62 -5.08 22.20 3.73
N SER A 63 -5.41 20.95 4.07
CA SER A 63 -4.51 19.82 3.85
C SER A 63 -4.41 19.42 2.38
N THR A 64 -3.50 18.49 2.06
CA THR A 64 -3.31 18.01 0.68
C THR A 64 -3.49 16.50 0.61
N ILE A 65 -4.33 16.05 -0.32
CA ILE A 65 -4.43 14.66 -0.77
C ILE A 65 -3.68 14.52 -2.10
N ARG A 66 -2.81 13.51 -2.23
CA ARG A 66 -2.19 13.11 -3.49
C ARG A 66 -2.54 11.66 -3.80
N VAL A 67 -2.91 11.39 -5.03
CA VAL A 67 -3.29 10.06 -5.50
C VAL A 67 -2.48 9.74 -6.76
N ALA A 68 -1.88 8.56 -6.82
CA ALA A 68 -1.41 7.95 -8.05
C ALA A 68 -2.14 6.62 -8.25
N MET A 69 -2.86 6.48 -9.36
CA MET A 69 -3.75 5.34 -9.57
C MET A 69 -3.73 4.86 -11.01
N TYR A 70 -3.47 3.55 -11.19
CA TYR A 70 -3.49 2.93 -12.52
C TYR A 70 -4.89 2.90 -13.11
N HIS A 71 -5.80 2.05 -12.61
CA HIS A 71 -7.19 1.99 -13.04
C HIS A 71 -8.12 2.64 -12.00
N PHE A 72 -8.90 3.63 -12.43
CA PHE A 72 -9.79 4.39 -11.57
C PHE A 72 -11.20 4.50 -12.16
N THR A 73 -12.07 3.53 -11.87
CA THR A 73 -13.47 3.51 -12.34
C THR A 73 -14.50 3.82 -11.26
N LEU A 74 -14.13 3.70 -9.96
CA LEU A 74 -15.06 3.87 -8.83
C LEU A 74 -15.46 5.33 -8.63
N THR A 75 -16.62 5.73 -9.15
CA THR A 75 -17.18 7.08 -8.99
C THR A 75 -17.41 7.47 -7.52
N ARG A 76 -17.69 6.50 -6.63
CA ARG A 76 -17.83 6.79 -5.20
C ARG A 76 -16.56 7.41 -4.60
N VAL A 77 -15.37 6.96 -5.00
CA VAL A 77 -14.10 7.54 -4.51
C VAL A 77 -13.81 8.89 -5.17
N SER A 78 -14.10 9.06 -6.46
CA SER A 78 -13.94 10.36 -7.11
C SER A 78 -14.91 11.41 -6.57
N ASN A 79 -16.10 11.00 -6.13
CA ASN A 79 -17.06 11.88 -5.46
C ASN A 79 -16.55 12.31 -4.08
N ASP A 80 -15.94 11.40 -3.29
CA ASP A 80 -15.31 11.74 -2.02
C ASP A 80 -14.14 12.72 -2.19
N LEU A 81 -13.30 12.55 -3.24
CA LEU A 81 -12.23 13.49 -3.59
C LEU A 81 -12.79 14.86 -4.00
N SER A 82 -13.88 14.89 -4.77
CA SER A 82 -14.58 16.13 -5.13
C SER A 82 -15.15 16.83 -3.90
N ALA A 83 -15.78 16.08 -3.00
CA ALA A 83 -16.30 16.61 -1.74
C ALA A 83 -15.17 17.11 -0.80
N ALA A 84 -14.00 16.45 -0.80
CA ALA A 84 -12.82 16.94 -0.09
C ALA A 84 -12.35 18.28 -0.64
N TYR A 85 -12.30 18.43 -1.97
CA TYR A 85 -12.00 19.71 -2.62
C TYR A 85 -12.99 20.80 -2.21
N ASP A 86 -14.29 20.50 -2.17
CA ASP A 86 -15.32 21.48 -1.76
C ASP A 86 -15.19 21.90 -0.28
N ARG A 87 -14.59 21.05 0.58
CA ARG A 87 -14.23 21.39 1.96
C ARG A 87 -12.94 22.20 2.09
N GLY A 88 -12.26 22.53 0.98
CA GLY A 88 -11.00 23.29 0.98
C GLY A 88 -9.73 22.42 1.06
N VAL A 89 -9.84 21.11 0.83
CA VAL A 89 -8.67 20.21 0.70
C VAL A 89 -8.03 20.38 -0.67
N HIS A 90 -6.71 20.43 -0.76
CA HIS A 90 -5.98 20.41 -2.02
C HIS A 90 -5.88 18.99 -2.55
N VAL A 91 -6.53 18.70 -3.69
CA VAL A 91 -6.58 17.36 -4.27
C VAL A 91 -5.75 17.30 -5.56
N ARG A 92 -4.74 16.42 -5.58
CA ARG A 92 -3.80 16.24 -6.70
C ARG A 92 -3.80 14.78 -7.14
N VAL A 93 -4.23 14.52 -8.36
CA VAL A 93 -4.42 13.16 -8.87
C VAL A 93 -3.57 12.94 -10.12
N VAL A 94 -2.81 11.85 -10.14
CA VAL A 94 -2.13 11.33 -11.33
C VAL A 94 -2.74 9.98 -11.67
N VAL A 95 -3.17 9.80 -12.91
CA VAL A 95 -3.72 8.54 -13.40
C VAL A 95 -3.02 8.08 -14.67
N ASP A 96 -3.01 6.77 -14.88
CA ASP A 96 -2.56 6.18 -16.14
C ASP A 96 -3.45 6.60 -17.32
N SER A 97 -2.89 6.60 -18.53
CA SER A 97 -3.58 6.95 -19.76
C SER A 97 -4.81 6.10 -20.04
N GLN A 98 -4.81 4.83 -19.59
CA GLN A 98 -5.95 3.91 -19.75
C GLN A 98 -7.17 4.33 -18.93
N SER A 99 -6.97 5.14 -17.89
CA SER A 99 -8.07 5.67 -17.07
C SER A 99 -8.70 6.97 -17.63
N ARG A 100 -8.14 7.54 -18.70
CA ARG A 100 -8.50 8.85 -19.24
C ARG A 100 -10.01 9.05 -19.47
N SER A 101 -10.68 8.05 -20.01
CA SER A 101 -12.10 8.12 -20.41
C SER A 101 -13.08 7.64 -19.35
N TYR A 102 -12.61 7.12 -18.21
CA TYR A 102 -13.51 6.64 -17.18
C TYR A 102 -14.30 7.78 -16.50
N PRO A 103 -15.59 7.61 -16.24
CA PRO A 103 -16.44 8.65 -15.64
C PRO A 103 -15.86 9.20 -14.31
N ALA A 104 -15.22 8.38 -13.51
CA ALA A 104 -14.56 8.82 -12.27
C ALA A 104 -13.45 9.84 -12.53
N VAL A 105 -12.66 9.65 -13.60
CA VAL A 105 -11.54 10.53 -13.96
C VAL A 105 -12.03 11.76 -14.69
N THR A 106 -12.94 11.63 -15.67
CA THR A 106 -13.50 12.79 -16.40
C THR A 106 -14.27 13.72 -15.47
N GLY A 107 -15.00 13.18 -14.47
CA GLY A 107 -15.66 13.95 -13.43
C GLY A 107 -14.66 14.74 -12.56
N LEU A 108 -13.56 14.12 -12.15
CA LEU A 108 -12.49 14.81 -11.41
C LEU A 108 -11.81 15.91 -12.27
N ILE A 109 -11.55 15.64 -13.55
CA ILE A 109 -10.98 16.65 -14.46
C ILE A 109 -11.92 17.87 -14.59
N ALA A 110 -13.21 17.63 -14.74
CA ALA A 110 -14.22 18.70 -14.82
C ALA A 110 -14.27 19.53 -13.50
N LYS A 111 -14.07 18.88 -12.35
CA LYS A 111 -14.15 19.53 -11.02
C LYS A 111 -12.86 20.26 -10.64
N LEU A 112 -11.69 19.64 -10.83
CA LEU A 112 -10.40 20.12 -10.34
C LEU A 112 -9.58 20.84 -11.41
N GLY A 113 -9.88 20.61 -12.69
CA GLY A 113 -9.06 21.07 -13.81
C GLY A 113 -7.75 20.29 -13.97
N THR A 114 -6.94 20.71 -14.94
CA THR A 114 -5.65 20.09 -15.28
C THR A 114 -4.46 21.02 -15.07
N ASN A 115 -4.69 22.25 -14.59
CA ASN A 115 -3.64 23.24 -14.37
C ASN A 115 -2.81 22.89 -13.12
N ARG A 116 -1.60 22.37 -13.30
CA ARG A 116 -0.70 21.98 -12.22
C ARG A 116 -0.15 23.16 -11.39
N ALA A 117 -0.30 24.40 -11.86
CA ALA A 117 0.02 25.58 -11.05
C ALA A 117 -1.07 25.87 -9.99
N ALA A 118 -2.27 25.30 -10.14
CA ALA A 118 -3.34 25.39 -9.14
C ALA A 118 -3.06 24.48 -7.93
N ALA A 119 -3.75 24.74 -6.83
CA ALA A 119 -3.64 23.91 -5.61
C ALA A 119 -4.16 22.48 -5.82
N SER A 120 -5.18 22.32 -6.67
CA SER A 120 -5.82 21.04 -7.02
C SER A 120 -5.79 20.83 -8.53
N TRP A 121 -5.61 19.59 -8.97
CA TRP A 121 -5.54 19.25 -10.39
C TRP A 121 -5.58 17.73 -10.61
N VAL A 122 -5.88 17.34 -11.86
CA VAL A 122 -5.72 15.98 -12.37
C VAL A 122 -4.71 15.98 -13.51
N THR A 123 -3.76 15.07 -13.47
CA THR A 123 -2.83 14.78 -14.57
C THR A 123 -3.07 13.35 -15.05
N VAL A 124 -3.20 13.18 -16.37
CA VAL A 124 -3.28 11.87 -17.01
C VAL A 124 -1.96 11.64 -17.75
N CYS A 125 -1.32 10.48 -17.53
CA CYS A 125 -0.09 10.12 -18.24
C CYS A 125 -0.29 10.15 -19.76
N THR A 126 0.78 10.41 -20.49
CA THR A 126 0.76 10.39 -21.96
C THR A 126 0.41 8.99 -22.46
N THR A 127 -0.36 8.90 -23.54
CA THR A 127 -0.71 7.62 -24.18
C THR A 127 0.55 6.87 -24.65
N ASP A 128 0.47 5.53 -24.63
CA ASP A 128 1.52 4.59 -25.06
C ASP A 128 2.82 4.66 -24.25
N ARG A 129 2.76 5.18 -23.03
CA ARG A 129 3.87 5.17 -22.05
C ARG A 129 3.35 5.34 -20.62
N ALA A 130 4.17 4.99 -19.65
CA ALA A 130 3.97 5.39 -18.26
C ALA A 130 4.18 6.92 -18.09
N CYS A 131 3.99 7.46 -16.92
CA CYS A 131 4.29 8.87 -16.68
C CYS A 131 5.80 9.16 -16.80
N ILE A 132 6.66 8.26 -16.27
CA ILE A 132 8.13 8.38 -16.26
C ILE A 132 8.75 7.34 -17.20
N GLY A 133 8.39 6.05 -17.05
CA GLY A 133 8.89 4.97 -17.90
C GLY A 133 8.46 5.14 -19.36
N ASN A 134 9.33 4.72 -20.29
CA ASN A 134 9.12 4.88 -21.73
C ASN A 134 9.69 3.73 -22.56
N LEU A 135 9.89 2.56 -21.95
CA LEU A 135 10.42 1.37 -22.62
C LEU A 135 9.30 0.34 -22.81
N ASN A 136 9.11 -0.16 -24.05
CA ASN A 136 8.19 -1.26 -24.37
C ASN A 136 6.72 -1.04 -23.91
N THR A 137 6.11 0.07 -24.21
CA THR A 137 4.71 0.38 -23.83
C THR A 137 4.39 0.22 -22.32
N PRO A 138 5.14 0.88 -21.44
CA PRO A 138 4.98 0.76 -20.01
C PRO A 138 3.71 1.46 -19.51
N ILE A 139 3.31 1.13 -18.29
CA ILE A 139 2.15 1.72 -17.62
C ILE A 139 2.54 2.39 -16.30
N MET A 140 1.82 3.42 -15.91
CA MET A 140 1.90 3.98 -14.56
C MET A 140 1.09 3.10 -13.60
N HIS A 141 1.74 2.06 -13.08
CA HIS A 141 1.08 0.97 -12.35
C HIS A 141 0.93 1.23 -10.84
N ASN A 142 1.15 2.46 -10.38
CA ASN A 142 1.03 2.84 -8.97
C ASN A 142 -0.41 2.81 -8.45
N LYS A 143 -0.55 2.56 -7.14
CA LYS A 143 -1.79 2.61 -6.38
C LYS A 143 -1.47 3.11 -4.97
N PHE A 144 -1.30 4.43 -4.81
CA PHE A 144 -1.03 5.01 -3.50
C PHE A 144 -1.79 6.31 -3.25
N PHE A 145 -1.97 6.62 -1.96
CA PHE A 145 -2.58 7.85 -1.47
C PHE A 145 -1.68 8.46 -0.42
N LEU A 146 -1.57 9.78 -0.44
CA LEU A 146 -0.84 10.57 0.54
C LEU A 146 -1.78 11.62 1.12
N PHE A 147 -1.82 11.69 2.44
CA PHE A 147 -2.57 12.70 3.16
C PHE A 147 -1.60 13.50 4.02
N SER A 148 -1.52 14.81 3.80
CA SER A 148 -0.69 15.66 4.67
C SER A 148 -1.26 15.75 6.08
N ASP A 149 -2.61 15.74 6.19
CA ASP A 149 -3.36 15.67 7.45
C ASP A 149 -4.72 15.01 7.19
N THR A 150 -5.05 13.97 7.95
CA THR A 150 -6.36 13.32 7.95
C THR A 150 -6.64 12.69 9.32
N LEU A 151 -7.87 12.84 9.82
CA LEU A 151 -8.30 12.29 11.12
C LEU A 151 -7.32 12.65 12.27
N GLY A 152 -6.76 13.87 12.26
CA GLY A 152 -5.79 14.32 13.25
C GLY A 152 -4.40 13.67 13.16
N SER A 153 -4.10 12.97 12.07
CA SER A 153 -2.81 12.33 11.82
C SER A 153 -2.13 12.95 10.61
N THR A 154 -0.84 13.29 10.73
CA THR A 154 -0.05 13.89 9.66
C THR A 154 0.85 12.89 8.95
N ASN A 155 1.21 13.19 7.69
CA ASN A 155 2.09 12.37 6.87
C ASN A 155 1.60 10.91 6.78
N VAL A 156 0.33 10.73 6.37
CA VAL A 156 -0.28 9.41 6.20
C VAL A 156 -0.09 8.95 4.76
N LEU A 157 0.61 7.83 4.60
CA LEU A 157 0.82 7.12 3.33
C LEU A 157 -0.02 5.85 3.32
N VAL A 158 -0.78 5.62 2.26
CA VAL A 158 -1.40 4.32 1.95
C VAL A 158 -0.82 3.80 0.65
N GLN A 159 -0.09 2.68 0.70
CA GLN A 159 0.37 1.93 -0.47
C GLN A 159 -0.50 0.69 -0.66
N SER A 160 -1.06 0.51 -1.85
CA SER A 160 -1.98 -0.59 -2.15
C SER A 160 -1.52 -1.42 -3.36
N SER A 161 -2.04 -2.65 -3.44
CA SER A 161 -2.04 -3.46 -4.67
C SER A 161 -3.31 -3.24 -5.49
N ALA A 162 -4.39 -2.74 -4.87
CA ALA A 162 -5.71 -2.60 -5.48
C ALA A 162 -5.82 -1.39 -6.39
N ASN A 163 -6.34 -1.60 -7.60
CA ASN A 163 -6.92 -0.52 -8.40
C ASN A 163 -8.27 -0.09 -7.79
N LEU A 164 -8.74 1.10 -8.17
CA LEU A 164 -10.08 1.57 -7.80
C LEU A 164 -11.13 1.10 -8.83
N THR A 165 -11.38 -0.21 -8.86
CA THR A 165 -12.38 -0.86 -9.75
C THR A 165 -13.21 -1.87 -8.98
N ASN A 166 -14.42 -2.19 -9.47
CA ASN A 166 -15.27 -3.21 -8.85
C ASN A 166 -14.58 -4.58 -8.87
N ASP A 167 -13.95 -4.99 -9.98
CA ASP A 167 -13.24 -6.26 -10.04
C ASP A 167 -12.16 -6.39 -8.96
N ASN A 168 -11.41 -5.29 -8.68
CA ASN A 168 -10.40 -5.31 -7.62
C ASN A 168 -11.02 -5.45 -6.21
N ALA A 169 -12.25 -5.02 -6.00
CA ALA A 169 -12.93 -5.21 -4.74
C ALA A 169 -13.61 -6.59 -4.65
N GLU A 170 -14.35 -6.98 -5.68
CA GLU A 170 -15.31 -8.09 -5.65
C GLU A 170 -14.71 -9.43 -6.07
N ARG A 171 -13.62 -9.42 -6.86
CA ARG A 171 -13.04 -10.63 -7.46
C ARG A 171 -11.57 -10.86 -7.13
N TYR A 172 -10.83 -9.81 -6.71
CA TYR A 172 -9.39 -9.89 -6.54
C TYR A 172 -8.99 -9.73 -5.07
N TRP A 173 -8.16 -10.65 -4.57
CA TRP A 173 -7.51 -10.51 -3.29
C TRP A 173 -6.44 -9.43 -3.36
N ASN A 174 -6.60 -8.38 -2.59
CA ASN A 174 -5.70 -7.23 -2.56
C ASN A 174 -5.28 -6.88 -1.13
N ASN A 175 -4.24 -6.06 -1.04
CA ASN A 175 -3.74 -5.51 0.21
C ASN A 175 -3.50 -4.01 0.11
N ALA A 176 -3.56 -3.35 1.25
CA ALA A 176 -3.06 -1.99 1.44
C ALA A 176 -2.32 -1.92 2.79
N VAL A 177 -1.27 -1.10 2.85
CA VAL A 177 -0.58 -0.78 4.09
C VAL A 177 -0.60 0.73 4.31
N THR A 178 -0.94 1.13 5.52
CA THR A 178 -0.90 2.53 5.98
C THR A 178 0.35 2.74 6.84
N ILE A 179 1.13 3.77 6.54
CA ILE A 179 2.27 4.23 7.34
C ILE A 179 1.96 5.66 7.80
N VAL A 180 2.05 5.90 9.10
CA VAL A 180 1.75 7.19 9.72
C VAL A 180 3.02 7.79 10.32
N GLY A 181 3.24 9.09 10.08
CA GLY A 181 4.27 9.88 10.74
C GLY A 181 5.72 9.61 10.30
N ASN A 182 5.97 8.70 9.35
CA ASN A 182 7.31 8.54 8.78
C ASN A 182 7.54 9.61 7.71
N THR A 183 7.98 10.79 8.14
CA THR A 183 8.13 11.98 7.29
C THR A 183 9.04 11.77 6.11
N ALA A 184 10.16 11.06 6.26
CA ALA A 184 11.12 10.86 5.18
C ALA A 184 10.54 9.95 4.08
N VAL A 185 9.91 8.82 4.45
CA VAL A 185 9.23 7.93 3.49
C VAL A 185 8.04 8.66 2.85
N TYR A 186 7.23 9.38 3.64
CA TYR A 186 6.13 10.18 3.10
C TYR A 186 6.63 11.20 2.05
N ASN A 187 7.68 11.96 2.37
CA ASN A 187 8.23 12.98 1.45
C ASN A 187 8.84 12.35 0.19
N SER A 188 9.42 11.15 0.27
CA SER A 188 9.89 10.44 -0.92
C SER A 188 8.75 10.11 -1.90
N TYR A 189 7.58 9.73 -1.39
CA TYR A 189 6.37 9.55 -2.20
C TYR A 189 5.80 10.89 -2.71
N VAL A 190 5.89 11.98 -1.95
CA VAL A 190 5.48 13.32 -2.41
C VAL A 190 6.34 13.75 -3.60
N THR A 191 7.67 13.54 -3.52
CA THR A 191 8.59 13.82 -4.64
C THR A 191 8.26 12.94 -5.84
N TYR A 192 8.11 11.64 -5.63
CA TYR A 192 7.74 10.71 -6.70
C TYR A 192 6.41 11.08 -7.38
N HIS A 193 5.38 11.45 -6.62
CA HIS A 193 4.12 11.93 -7.18
C HIS A 193 4.29 13.20 -8.03
N GLY A 194 5.18 14.10 -7.62
CA GLY A 194 5.56 15.29 -8.40
C GLY A 194 6.23 14.93 -9.72
N ASP A 195 7.14 13.95 -9.70
CA ASP A 195 7.85 13.48 -10.89
C ASP A 195 6.93 12.72 -11.86
N LEU A 196 6.00 11.91 -11.33
CA LEU A 196 4.91 11.32 -12.13
C LEU A 196 4.09 12.41 -12.84
N ALA A 197 3.71 13.48 -12.13
CA ALA A 197 2.97 14.59 -12.70
C ALA A 197 3.78 15.40 -13.71
N ALA A 198 5.11 15.50 -13.53
CA ALA A 198 6.00 16.19 -14.49
C ALA A 198 6.18 15.43 -15.80
N GLN A 199 6.01 14.10 -15.78
CA GLN A 199 6.07 13.22 -16.95
C GLN A 199 7.39 13.30 -17.74
N VAL A 200 8.50 13.53 -17.04
CA VAL A 200 9.83 13.51 -17.65
C VAL A 200 10.28 12.06 -17.84
N LYS A 201 10.57 11.67 -19.08
CA LYS A 201 11.00 10.32 -19.44
C LYS A 201 12.30 9.93 -18.75
N ASN A 202 12.28 8.81 -18.04
CA ASN A 202 13.48 8.26 -17.41
C ASN A 202 13.33 6.74 -17.20
N ASN A 203 14.01 5.93 -17.99
CA ASN A 203 14.00 4.47 -17.86
C ASN A 203 14.97 3.94 -16.76
N ASP A 204 15.69 4.83 -16.10
CA ASP A 204 16.49 4.55 -14.90
C ASP A 204 16.11 5.52 -13.77
N TYR A 205 14.82 5.56 -13.47
CA TYR A 205 14.29 6.41 -12.40
C TYR A 205 14.59 5.86 -11.01
N TYR A 206 15.12 4.69 -10.86
CA TYR A 206 15.27 4.00 -9.59
C TYR A 206 15.72 4.91 -8.44
N ARG A 207 14.89 5.04 -7.42
CA ARG A 207 15.12 5.85 -6.21
C ARG A 207 14.75 5.06 -4.97
N THR A 208 15.51 5.23 -3.90
CA THR A 208 15.22 4.62 -2.59
C THR A 208 15.36 5.63 -1.47
N THR A 209 14.54 5.48 -0.43
CA THR A 209 14.66 6.25 0.81
C THR A 209 14.47 5.32 1.99
N SER A 210 15.44 5.29 2.91
CA SER A 210 15.37 4.52 4.16
C SER A 210 15.12 5.47 5.33
N SER A 211 14.18 5.13 6.20
CA SER A 211 13.91 5.87 7.44
C SER A 211 13.35 4.94 8.52
N GLY A 212 14.10 4.80 9.61
CA GLY A 212 13.76 3.89 10.69
C GLY A 212 13.59 2.46 10.17
N THR A 213 12.41 1.91 10.39
CA THR A 213 12.04 0.54 10.02
C THR A 213 11.44 0.41 8.62
N ALA A 214 11.39 1.49 7.83
CA ALA A 214 10.79 1.48 6.50
C ALA A 214 11.77 1.94 5.41
N LYS A 215 11.63 1.35 4.21
CA LYS A 215 12.35 1.76 3.01
C LYS A 215 11.41 1.75 1.81
N SER A 216 11.38 2.85 1.06
CA SER A 216 10.66 2.98 -0.21
C SER A 216 11.60 2.72 -1.39
N TYR A 217 11.02 2.22 -2.49
CA TYR A 217 11.69 1.99 -3.77
C TYR A 217 10.75 2.42 -4.88
N PHE A 218 11.27 3.16 -5.87
CA PHE A 218 10.51 3.62 -7.03
C PHE A 218 11.19 3.17 -8.32
N PHE A 219 10.41 2.81 -9.31
CA PHE A 219 10.85 2.23 -10.57
C PHE A 219 10.37 3.10 -11.76
N PRO A 220 10.94 2.87 -12.97
CA PRO A 220 11.75 1.73 -13.44
C PRO A 220 13.20 1.79 -12.97
N ARG A 221 13.85 0.61 -12.96
CA ARG A 221 15.29 0.44 -12.69
C ARG A 221 15.97 -0.13 -13.92
N ALA A 222 16.94 0.58 -14.49
CA ALA A 222 17.74 0.07 -15.61
C ALA A 222 18.62 -1.13 -15.22
N GLY A 223 19.07 -1.85 -16.22
CA GLY A 223 19.98 -2.99 -16.08
C GLY A 223 19.46 -4.24 -16.76
N THR A 224 20.36 -5.17 -17.07
CA THR A 224 20.08 -6.44 -17.76
C THR A 224 20.42 -7.67 -16.93
N THR A 225 21.13 -7.48 -15.82
CA THR A 225 21.66 -8.55 -14.97
C THR A 225 20.84 -8.66 -13.66
N GLN A 226 21.01 -9.77 -12.94
CA GLN A 226 20.27 -10.05 -11.72
C GLN A 226 20.71 -9.16 -10.55
N ASP A 227 21.93 -8.63 -10.53
CA ASP A 227 22.44 -7.69 -9.53
C ASP A 227 21.73 -6.33 -9.59
N THR A 228 21.02 -6.03 -10.67
CA THR A 228 20.13 -4.88 -10.77
C THR A 228 18.65 -5.26 -10.52
N ASP A 229 18.34 -6.50 -10.11
CA ASP A 229 17.00 -6.92 -9.70
C ASP A 229 16.80 -6.65 -8.20
N THR A 230 15.88 -5.74 -7.90
CA THR A 230 15.65 -5.28 -6.51
C THR A 230 15.15 -6.41 -5.60
N ILE A 231 14.23 -7.28 -6.08
CA ILE A 231 13.70 -8.38 -5.25
C ILE A 231 14.75 -9.49 -5.09
N TYR A 232 15.48 -9.82 -6.16
CA TYR A 232 16.60 -10.75 -6.08
C TYR A 232 17.62 -10.30 -5.03
N ASN A 233 18.02 -9.03 -5.05
CA ASN A 233 18.99 -8.49 -4.10
C ASN A 233 18.47 -8.49 -2.66
N MET A 234 17.18 -8.20 -2.44
CA MET A 234 16.58 -8.32 -1.10
C MET A 234 16.71 -9.74 -0.55
N LEU A 235 16.55 -10.76 -1.39
CA LEU A 235 16.69 -12.17 -1.00
C LEU A 235 18.17 -12.57 -0.85
N ASN A 236 19.00 -12.21 -1.84
CA ASN A 236 20.40 -12.65 -1.94
C ASN A 236 21.31 -12.04 -0.87
N GLU A 237 21.12 -10.76 -0.60
CA GLU A 237 22.04 -10.00 0.26
C GLU A 237 21.61 -10.01 1.73
N ASN A 238 20.31 -10.27 2.02
CA ASN A 238 19.79 -9.98 3.35
C ASN A 238 19.18 -11.19 4.05
N VAL A 239 18.80 -12.27 3.35
CA VAL A 239 18.19 -13.44 3.98
C VAL A 239 19.25 -14.43 4.45
N THR A 240 19.17 -14.82 5.73
CA THR A 240 19.91 -15.95 6.28
C THR A 240 18.91 -17.00 6.80
N CYS A 241 19.15 -18.29 6.45
CA CYS A 241 18.17 -19.34 6.68
C CYS A 241 18.17 -19.95 8.08
N GLU A 242 19.05 -19.53 8.97
CA GLU A 242 19.21 -20.13 10.29
C GLU A 242 19.55 -19.10 11.38
N GLY A 243 19.60 -19.58 12.61
CA GLY A 243 20.05 -18.80 13.76
C GLY A 243 18.92 -18.11 14.53
N ASN A 244 17.64 -18.33 14.15
CA ASN A 244 16.50 -17.78 14.88
C ASN A 244 16.22 -18.61 16.16
N THR A 245 15.69 -17.96 17.18
CA THR A 245 15.34 -18.55 18.46
C THR A 245 13.87 -18.37 18.84
N SER A 246 13.21 -17.35 18.30
CA SER A 246 11.83 -16.98 18.63
C SER A 246 10.93 -16.75 17.41
N THR A 247 11.50 -16.77 16.20
CA THR A 247 10.75 -16.62 14.93
C THR A 247 11.13 -17.73 13.95
N GLY A 248 10.40 -17.81 12.84
CA GLY A 248 10.62 -18.81 11.80
C GLY A 248 9.97 -20.16 12.14
N THR A 249 10.57 -21.24 11.68
CA THR A 249 10.10 -22.61 11.98
C THR A 249 10.46 -23.03 13.42
N GLU A 250 9.89 -24.12 13.90
CA GLU A 250 10.23 -24.71 15.20
C GLU A 250 11.74 -25.01 15.36
N THR A 251 12.44 -25.21 14.26
CA THR A 251 13.90 -25.43 14.24
C THR A 251 14.71 -24.17 13.94
N GLY A 252 14.11 -22.97 14.10
CA GLY A 252 14.77 -21.68 13.94
C GLY A 252 15.17 -21.34 12.49
N ARG A 253 14.45 -21.91 11.50
CA ARG A 253 14.70 -21.59 10.07
C ARG A 253 13.85 -20.41 9.62
N THR A 254 14.41 -19.53 8.81
CA THR A 254 13.71 -18.40 8.23
C THR A 254 12.60 -18.87 7.29
N ILE A 255 11.43 -18.25 7.40
CA ILE A 255 10.27 -18.50 6.54
C ILE A 255 10.07 -17.32 5.61
N ILE A 256 9.91 -17.62 4.31
CA ILE A 256 9.57 -16.64 3.26
C ILE A 256 8.19 -17.00 2.72
N ARG A 257 7.24 -16.04 2.77
CA ARG A 257 5.88 -16.19 2.23
C ARG A 257 5.62 -15.15 1.17
N ILE A 258 5.08 -15.55 0.03
CA ILE A 258 4.82 -14.68 -1.11
C ILE A 258 3.36 -14.81 -1.54
N GLY A 259 2.62 -13.69 -1.55
CA GLY A 259 1.32 -13.56 -2.20
C GLY A 259 1.49 -12.71 -3.47
N MET A 260 1.35 -13.31 -4.67
CA MET A 260 1.73 -12.65 -5.91
C MET A 260 0.73 -12.91 -7.03
N TRP A 261 0.33 -11.84 -7.73
CA TRP A 261 -0.49 -11.97 -8.92
C TRP A 261 0.28 -12.65 -10.05
N HIS A 262 1.37 -12.02 -10.52
CA HIS A 262 2.15 -12.51 -11.66
C HIS A 262 3.62 -12.66 -11.29
N PHE A 263 4.11 -13.90 -11.39
CA PHE A 263 5.49 -14.27 -11.07
C PHE A 263 6.17 -14.92 -12.28
N SER A 264 6.97 -14.14 -13.04
CA SER A 264 7.66 -14.56 -14.26
C SER A 264 9.19 -14.34 -14.22
N ARG A 265 9.75 -13.95 -13.06
CA ARG A 265 11.19 -13.65 -12.91
C ARG A 265 11.98 -14.87 -12.44
N ASN A 266 12.65 -15.58 -13.37
CA ASN A 266 13.50 -16.73 -13.08
C ASN A 266 14.59 -16.44 -12.03
N PRO A 267 15.32 -15.31 -12.04
CA PRO A 267 16.32 -15.04 -11.00
C PRO A 267 15.76 -15.05 -9.58
N ILE A 268 14.54 -14.54 -9.38
CA ILE A 268 13.87 -14.56 -8.06
C ILE A 268 13.54 -16.02 -7.68
N ALA A 269 12.96 -16.81 -8.61
CA ALA A 269 12.63 -18.20 -8.38
C ALA A 269 13.88 -19.04 -8.06
N THR A 270 14.97 -18.87 -8.82
CA THR A 270 16.25 -19.53 -8.57
C THR A 270 16.79 -19.20 -7.19
N LYS A 271 16.75 -17.92 -6.79
CA LYS A 271 17.20 -17.52 -5.44
C LYS A 271 16.34 -18.12 -4.34
N LEU A 272 15.02 -18.19 -4.49
CA LEU A 272 14.15 -18.87 -3.54
C LEU A 272 14.48 -20.37 -3.43
N ARG A 273 14.80 -21.04 -4.56
CA ARG A 273 15.26 -22.44 -4.58
C ARG A 273 16.57 -22.59 -3.82
N GLU A 274 17.58 -21.75 -4.09
CA GLU A 274 18.87 -21.75 -3.37
C GLU A 274 18.69 -21.52 -1.85
N LEU A 275 17.79 -20.64 -1.44
CA LEU A 275 17.48 -20.41 -0.04
C LEU A 275 16.77 -21.64 0.58
N ALA A 276 15.92 -22.33 -0.16
CA ALA A 276 15.33 -23.58 0.31
C ALA A 276 16.36 -24.70 0.45
N ASP A 277 17.35 -24.81 -0.45
CA ASP A 277 18.52 -25.69 -0.33
C ASP A 277 19.33 -25.38 0.93
N GLN A 278 19.43 -24.09 1.33
CA GLN A 278 20.03 -23.59 2.58
C GLN A 278 19.10 -23.76 3.79
N LYS A 279 17.99 -24.49 3.63
CA LYS A 279 17.00 -24.83 4.66
C LYS A 279 16.04 -23.72 5.09
N CYS A 280 15.92 -22.61 4.35
CA CYS A 280 14.76 -21.74 4.50
C CYS A 280 13.47 -22.48 4.15
N TRP A 281 12.35 -22.03 4.71
CA TRP A 281 11.02 -22.51 4.32
C TRP A 281 10.37 -21.48 3.40
N VAL A 282 9.83 -21.90 2.26
CA VAL A 282 9.26 -21.02 1.25
C VAL A 282 7.82 -21.43 0.95
N GLU A 283 6.89 -20.50 1.01
CA GLU A 283 5.49 -20.69 0.63
C GLU A 283 5.08 -19.60 -0.37
N VAL A 284 4.49 -19.99 -1.49
CA VAL A 284 4.04 -19.06 -2.54
C VAL A 284 2.59 -19.35 -2.88
N VAL A 285 1.74 -18.31 -2.77
CA VAL A 285 0.37 -18.31 -3.31
C VAL A 285 0.34 -17.36 -4.49
N TYR A 286 -0.08 -17.83 -5.66
CA TYR A 286 -0.06 -17.05 -6.90
C TYR A 286 -1.32 -17.27 -7.74
N THR A 287 -1.53 -16.41 -8.74
CA THR A 287 -2.52 -16.62 -9.82
C THR A 287 -1.84 -17.00 -11.11
N GLU A 288 -0.84 -16.23 -11.55
CA GLU A 288 -0.14 -16.44 -12.82
C GLU A 288 1.36 -16.65 -12.59
N THR A 289 1.92 -17.62 -13.30
CA THR A 289 3.37 -17.88 -13.32
C THR A 289 3.79 -18.48 -14.64
N ASP A 290 5.02 -18.20 -15.07
CA ASP A 290 5.62 -18.84 -16.23
C ASP A 290 5.99 -20.30 -15.91
N THR A 291 6.04 -21.12 -16.93
CA THR A 291 6.42 -22.54 -16.80
C THR A 291 7.80 -22.72 -16.17
N ASP A 292 8.76 -21.87 -16.54
CA ASP A 292 10.13 -21.93 -16.00
C ASP A 292 10.16 -21.65 -14.50
N VAL A 293 9.47 -20.59 -14.05
CA VAL A 293 9.36 -20.25 -12.61
C VAL A 293 8.73 -21.40 -11.83
N ARG A 294 7.65 -21.98 -12.35
CA ARG A 294 6.99 -23.14 -11.74
C ARG A 294 7.93 -24.34 -11.66
N ASN A 295 8.63 -24.68 -12.74
CA ASN A 295 9.58 -25.80 -12.77
C ASN A 295 10.75 -25.59 -11.80
N ILE A 296 11.26 -24.38 -11.66
CA ILE A 296 12.32 -24.04 -10.70
C ILE A 296 11.85 -24.26 -9.26
N LEU A 297 10.61 -23.89 -8.94
CA LEU A 297 10.09 -23.94 -7.58
C LEU A 297 9.46 -25.27 -7.18
N SER A 298 9.03 -26.10 -8.14
CA SER A 298 8.37 -27.39 -7.89
C SER A 298 9.34 -28.48 -7.41
N GLY A 299 8.78 -29.53 -6.78
CA GLY A 299 9.49 -30.73 -6.40
C GLY A 299 10.55 -30.56 -5.30
N HIS A 300 10.46 -29.51 -4.48
CA HIS A 300 11.35 -29.28 -3.33
C HIS A 300 10.61 -29.37 -2.00
N ASP A 301 11.08 -30.17 -1.05
CA ASP A 301 10.40 -30.44 0.22
C ASP A 301 10.09 -29.17 1.03
N ARG A 302 10.93 -28.15 0.93
CA ARG A 302 10.81 -26.87 1.67
C ARG A 302 10.15 -25.75 0.87
N ILE A 303 9.69 -26.02 -0.33
CA ILE A 303 8.91 -25.07 -1.14
C ILE A 303 7.50 -25.60 -1.28
N LYS A 304 6.52 -24.76 -0.93
CA LYS A 304 5.10 -25.08 -1.10
C LYS A 304 4.47 -24.06 -2.04
N LEU A 305 3.88 -24.56 -3.10
CA LEU A 305 3.21 -23.75 -4.13
C LEU A 305 1.70 -23.95 -4.02
N TYR A 306 0.97 -22.85 -4.13
CA TYR A 306 -0.49 -22.83 -4.13
C TYR A 306 -0.97 -21.90 -5.22
N GLN A 307 -1.99 -22.30 -5.96
CA GLN A 307 -2.56 -21.49 -7.03
C GLN A 307 -4.03 -21.19 -6.77
N ILE A 308 -4.43 -19.92 -6.85
CA ILE A 308 -5.84 -19.54 -6.90
C ILE A 308 -6.25 -19.51 -8.38
N THR A 309 -7.29 -20.27 -8.71
CA THR A 309 -7.85 -20.41 -10.05
C THR A 309 -9.33 -20.09 -10.07
N GLY A 310 -9.91 -19.91 -11.26
CA GLY A 310 -11.33 -19.61 -11.42
C GLY A 310 -11.64 -18.13 -11.41
N ASP A 311 -12.78 -17.75 -10.80
CA ASP A 311 -13.28 -16.37 -10.83
C ASP A 311 -12.55 -15.40 -9.91
N TYR A 312 -11.82 -15.91 -8.92
CA TYR A 312 -11.05 -15.12 -7.98
C TYR A 312 -9.56 -15.21 -8.30
N ILE A 313 -8.84 -14.10 -8.10
CA ILE A 313 -7.40 -14.05 -8.32
C ILE A 313 -6.67 -13.40 -7.13
N VAL A 314 -5.43 -13.83 -6.90
CA VAL A 314 -4.48 -13.08 -6.06
C VAL A 314 -4.02 -11.88 -6.87
N HIS A 315 -4.39 -10.68 -6.48
CA HIS A 315 -3.85 -9.45 -7.07
C HIS A 315 -2.91 -8.73 -6.10
N SER A 316 -2.69 -9.32 -4.93
CA SER A 316 -1.67 -8.91 -3.96
C SER A 316 -0.25 -9.04 -4.55
N LYS A 317 0.66 -8.22 -4.04
CA LYS A 317 2.08 -8.23 -4.39
C LYS A 317 2.87 -7.99 -3.11
N TYR A 318 3.11 -9.08 -2.36
CA TYR A 318 3.89 -8.98 -1.14
C TYR A 318 4.78 -10.20 -0.88
N MET A 319 5.84 -9.97 -0.13
CA MET A 319 6.70 -10.97 0.45
C MET A 319 6.85 -10.71 1.95
N LEU A 320 6.74 -11.77 2.73
CA LEU A 320 6.99 -11.75 4.17
C LEU A 320 8.26 -12.53 4.47
N ILE A 321 9.08 -12.01 5.37
CA ILE A 321 10.27 -12.69 5.89
C ILE A 321 10.13 -12.74 7.39
N GLU A 322 10.11 -13.95 7.94
CA GLU A 322 10.04 -14.23 9.37
C GLU A 322 11.28 -15.01 9.77
N GLY A 323 12.24 -14.33 10.40
CA GLY A 323 13.53 -14.93 10.74
C GLY A 323 14.70 -13.97 10.68
N THR A 324 15.84 -14.42 10.16
CA THR A 324 17.06 -13.61 10.02
C THR A 324 17.06 -12.85 8.71
N TYR A 325 17.05 -11.52 8.81
CA TYR A 325 17.10 -10.61 7.66
C TYR A 325 17.93 -9.36 7.98
N ASP A 326 18.71 -8.90 7.01
CA ASP A 326 19.59 -7.71 7.14
C ASP A 326 20.53 -7.82 8.37
N GLY A 327 21.09 -9.04 8.59
CA GLY A 327 21.96 -9.37 9.70
C GLY A 327 21.26 -9.48 11.07
N GLN A 328 19.95 -9.20 11.16
CA GLN A 328 19.20 -9.22 12.40
C GLN A 328 18.38 -10.52 12.51
N LYS A 329 18.59 -11.27 13.60
CA LYS A 329 17.83 -12.48 13.94
C LYS A 329 16.47 -12.13 14.52
N ASP A 330 15.54 -13.09 14.42
CA ASP A 330 14.23 -13.01 15.07
C ASP A 330 13.40 -11.77 14.64
N THR A 331 13.52 -11.37 13.37
CA THR A 331 12.83 -10.20 12.81
C THR A 331 11.66 -10.61 11.93
N LYS A 332 10.74 -9.66 11.73
CA LYS A 332 9.55 -9.82 10.91
C LYS A 332 9.43 -8.65 9.94
N TRP A 333 9.46 -8.95 8.65
CA TRP A 333 9.46 -7.98 7.56
C TRP A 333 8.31 -8.22 6.59
N ALA A 334 7.74 -7.12 6.10
CA ALA A 334 6.81 -7.12 4.98
C ALA A 334 7.37 -6.26 3.83
N VAL A 335 7.39 -6.81 2.62
CA VAL A 335 7.69 -6.10 1.38
C VAL A 335 6.42 -6.09 0.56
N THR A 336 5.91 -4.91 0.21
CA THR A 336 4.60 -4.79 -0.46
C THR A 336 4.53 -3.56 -1.35
N GLY A 337 3.62 -3.55 -2.33
CA GLY A 337 3.45 -2.42 -3.24
C GLY A 337 2.64 -2.75 -4.48
N SER A 338 2.95 -2.08 -5.58
CA SER A 338 2.32 -2.32 -6.88
C SER A 338 3.09 -3.33 -7.76
N HIS A 339 4.34 -3.62 -7.41
CA HIS A 339 5.35 -4.31 -8.22
C HIS A 339 5.12 -5.82 -8.30
N ASN A 340 4.75 -6.35 -9.47
CA ASN A 340 4.76 -7.77 -9.77
C ASN A 340 6.19 -8.32 -9.88
N TYR A 341 6.37 -9.63 -9.77
CA TYR A 341 7.67 -10.25 -10.04
C TYR A 341 7.83 -10.52 -11.54
N SER A 342 7.82 -9.43 -12.32
CA SER A 342 7.93 -9.44 -13.78
C SER A 342 8.99 -8.45 -14.27
N ASN A 343 9.44 -8.64 -15.51
CA ASN A 343 10.40 -7.72 -16.13
C ASN A 343 9.80 -6.32 -16.31
N ALA A 344 8.55 -6.23 -16.76
CA ALA A 344 7.87 -4.96 -16.95
C ALA A 344 7.81 -4.15 -15.64
N ALA A 345 7.47 -4.78 -14.50
CA ALA A 345 7.44 -4.11 -13.22
C ALA A 345 8.83 -3.59 -12.76
N LEU A 346 9.90 -4.34 -13.05
CA LEU A 346 11.25 -3.96 -12.67
C LEU A 346 11.86 -2.89 -13.58
N ARG A 347 11.63 -2.99 -14.92
CA ARG A 347 12.40 -2.28 -15.95
C ARG A 347 11.64 -1.19 -16.71
N GLU A 348 10.32 -1.25 -16.70
CA GLU A 348 9.52 -0.50 -17.66
C GLU A 348 8.48 0.40 -16.99
N ASN A 349 7.67 -0.16 -16.08
CA ASN A 349 6.55 0.52 -15.45
C ASN A 349 6.98 1.51 -14.36
N ASP A 350 6.12 2.49 -14.11
CA ASP A 350 6.19 3.28 -12.89
C ASP A 350 5.57 2.47 -11.74
N GLU A 351 6.38 2.01 -10.81
CA GLU A 351 5.99 1.17 -9.67
C GLU A 351 6.50 1.75 -8.35
N ALA A 352 5.86 1.40 -7.25
CA ALA A 352 6.35 1.67 -5.91
C ALA A 352 6.33 0.41 -5.04
N LEU A 353 7.35 0.28 -4.19
CA LEU A 353 7.53 -0.80 -3.23
C LEU A 353 7.88 -0.22 -1.86
N LEU A 354 7.36 -0.82 -0.80
CA LEU A 354 7.72 -0.58 0.59
C LEU A 354 8.29 -1.85 1.21
N ARG A 355 9.41 -1.73 1.93
CA ARG A 355 9.94 -2.73 2.85
C ARG A 355 9.77 -2.20 4.26
N ILE A 356 9.15 -2.98 5.15
CA ILE A 356 8.76 -2.55 6.49
C ILE A 356 9.17 -3.63 7.50
N GLN A 357 9.96 -3.25 8.51
CA GLN A 357 10.21 -4.08 9.69
C GLN A 357 9.14 -3.77 10.75
N SER A 358 8.20 -4.68 10.94
CA SER A 358 7.14 -4.55 11.94
C SER A 358 6.49 -5.90 12.18
N ALA A 359 6.54 -6.38 13.41
CA ALA A 359 5.86 -7.64 13.79
C ALA A 359 4.34 -7.52 13.59
N THR A 360 3.75 -6.40 13.96
CA THR A 360 2.31 -6.16 13.82
C THR A 360 1.86 -6.20 12.36
N ILE A 361 2.53 -5.44 11.48
CA ILE A 361 2.17 -5.41 10.04
C ILE A 361 2.43 -6.79 9.42
N HIS A 362 3.60 -7.39 9.68
CA HIS A 362 3.91 -8.74 9.20
C HIS A 362 2.84 -9.75 9.59
N ASP A 363 2.40 -9.77 10.85
CA ASP A 363 1.44 -10.76 11.34
C ASP A 363 0.03 -10.53 10.76
N GLN A 364 -0.35 -9.28 10.47
CA GLN A 364 -1.55 -8.96 9.70
C GLN A 364 -1.48 -9.55 8.28
N TYR A 365 -0.35 -9.34 7.59
CA TYR A 365 -0.11 -9.93 6.27
C TYR A 365 -0.03 -11.47 6.31
N ARG A 366 0.56 -12.05 7.35
CA ARG A 366 0.61 -13.52 7.54
C ARG A 366 -0.79 -14.11 7.69
N SER A 367 -1.66 -13.45 8.44
CA SER A 367 -3.07 -13.86 8.57
C SER A 367 -3.80 -13.83 7.21
N ASN A 368 -3.55 -12.79 6.39
CA ASN A 368 -4.06 -12.73 5.03
C ASN A 368 -3.44 -13.83 4.15
N PHE A 369 -2.14 -14.12 4.28
CA PHE A 369 -1.50 -15.18 3.52
C PHE A 369 -2.15 -16.55 3.80
N TRP A 370 -2.51 -16.84 5.03
CA TRP A 370 -3.23 -18.07 5.37
C TRP A 370 -4.62 -18.12 4.72
N ALA A 371 -5.35 -17.01 4.72
CA ALA A 371 -6.64 -16.94 4.01
C ALA A 371 -6.49 -17.16 2.49
N LEU A 372 -5.43 -16.63 1.87
CA LEU A 372 -5.10 -16.90 0.46
C LEU A 372 -4.77 -18.38 0.25
N ARG A 373 -3.93 -18.96 1.10
CA ARG A 373 -3.53 -20.38 1.00
C ARG A 373 -4.73 -21.31 1.16
N ASP A 374 -5.63 -21.01 2.11
CA ASP A 374 -6.82 -21.82 2.36
C ASP A 374 -7.85 -21.74 1.20
N ALA A 375 -7.82 -20.65 0.41
CA ALA A 375 -8.61 -20.49 -0.81
C ALA A 375 -7.95 -21.07 -2.06
N ALA A 376 -6.68 -21.48 -1.98
CA ALA A 376 -5.88 -21.93 -3.11
C ALA A 376 -5.80 -23.46 -3.20
N VAL A 377 -5.43 -23.95 -4.38
CA VAL A 377 -5.16 -25.39 -4.63
C VAL A 377 -3.64 -25.60 -4.55
N PRO A 378 -3.16 -26.63 -3.82
CA PRO A 378 -1.77 -27.02 -3.83
C PRO A 378 -1.30 -27.40 -5.25
N VAL A 379 -0.09 -26.96 -5.61
CA VAL A 379 0.55 -27.30 -6.89
C VAL A 379 1.73 -28.22 -6.59
N SER A 380 1.74 -29.38 -7.23
CA SER A 380 2.81 -30.39 -7.14
C SER A 380 4.03 -30.04 -7.99
#